data_0eed71c579a3dcb97d3f859009200315
#
_entry.id   0eed71c579a3dcb97d3f859009200315
#
_cell.length_a   1.000
_cell.length_b   1.000
_cell.length_c   1.000
_cell.angle_alpha   90.00
_cell.angle_beta   90.00
_cell.angle_gamma   90.00
#
_symmetry.space_group_name_H-M   'P 1'
#
loop_
_entity.id
_entity.type
_entity.pdbx_description
1 polymer ?
#
loop_
_entity_poly.entity_id
_entity_poly.type
_entity_poly.pdbx_seq_one_letter_code
_entity_poly.pdbx_strand_id
1 'polypeptide(L)'
;MPELQFLGGVTLRDDRVPYDVAVVGAGPAGLAAAATAAAHGLSTVLLDEQAAPGGQIYRGIAASPLRDAGILDGDYWRGGSLVHAFRVSGATYVPEAAVWGVARREDGLYDVMLSRGTPGARQSRLVAARALIVAAGAHERPFAIPGWTLPGVLSVGAAQLLLKSSGQVPAGRAVLAGCGPLLWLLAAQYLKAGVAVDALLDTTPRGRYAEAASHALGFLTSDYFAKGLRLLREVRARVKVVEHVTALAAEGERALERVRYEANGVAATLDTDLLLLHQGIVPGVNLTSAMGCDHRWNEMQASFEPVRDAWGGTTLPNVFVAGDAGGIVGAEASEVQGHLAALAVANGLGRIDARTRDAEAAEPRRALARALRGRAFFDSLYRPPDAFRRPVGDTIVCRCEEITAAQVADAARRGCSGPNQMKAFLRCGMGPCQGRFCGLTVTELIARERGVSPAAVGYFRLRFPVTPLALGELAALPSTEEAEQAVVRTTGTH
;
A
#
# COMPACT_ATOMS: atom_id res chain seq x y z
N MET A 1 28.63 6.15 -12.48
CA MET A 1 27.67 7.20 -12.09
C MET A 1 28.09 7.69 -10.70
N PRO A 2 28.11 8.98 -10.39
CA PRO A 2 28.51 9.44 -9.05
C PRO A 2 27.50 8.89 -8.04
N GLU A 3 28.02 8.44 -6.91
CA GLU A 3 27.26 7.97 -5.76
C GLU A 3 26.18 8.98 -5.39
N LEU A 4 24.97 8.44 -5.23
CA LEU A 4 23.76 9.20 -4.94
C LEU A 4 23.75 9.60 -3.46
N GLN A 5 24.54 10.59 -3.08
CA GLN A 5 24.44 11.17 -1.74
C GLN A 5 23.15 11.98 -1.61
N PHE A 6 22.08 11.33 -1.11
CA PHE A 6 20.91 12.02 -0.57
C PHE A 6 21.14 12.55 0.87
N LEU A 7 22.36 12.47 1.36
CA LEU A 7 22.77 12.79 2.74
C LEU A 7 23.21 14.26 2.92
N GLY A 8 22.67 15.19 2.14
CA GLY A 8 22.75 16.60 2.48
C GLY A 8 21.64 16.94 3.48
N GLY A 9 21.97 17.57 4.60
CA GLY A 9 21.00 18.02 5.59
C GLY A 9 19.95 18.94 4.96
N VAL A 10 18.83 18.37 4.52
CA VAL A 10 17.70 19.15 4.00
C VAL A 10 17.12 19.92 5.17
N THR A 11 17.28 21.24 5.17
CA THR A 11 16.61 22.12 6.11
C THR A 11 15.17 22.28 5.65
N LEU A 12 14.23 21.76 6.43
CA LEU A 12 12.82 22.11 6.26
C LEU A 12 12.64 23.61 6.49
N ARG A 13 11.70 24.20 5.78
CA ARG A 13 11.29 25.59 6.07
C ARG A 13 10.80 25.71 7.51
N ASP A 14 10.90 26.90 8.06
CA ASP A 14 10.20 27.26 9.29
C ASP A 14 8.70 26.89 9.13
N ASP A 15 8.10 26.31 10.15
CA ASP A 15 6.68 25.92 10.19
C ASP A 15 5.71 27.09 9.95
N ARG A 16 6.20 28.32 10.10
CA ARG A 16 5.49 29.57 9.78
C ARG A 16 5.46 29.89 8.29
N VAL A 17 6.31 29.27 7.47
CA VAL A 17 6.36 29.50 6.02
C VAL A 17 5.81 28.28 5.29
N PRO A 18 4.51 28.28 4.92
CA PRO A 18 3.89 27.12 4.31
C PRO A 18 4.47 26.82 2.92
N TYR A 19 4.56 25.52 2.60
CA TYR A 19 4.70 25.08 1.24
C TYR A 19 3.39 25.28 0.48
N ASP A 20 3.44 25.48 -0.82
CA ASP A 20 2.22 25.47 -1.64
C ASP A 20 1.62 24.05 -1.65
N VAL A 21 2.48 23.02 -1.74
CA VAL A 21 2.03 21.63 -1.70
C VAL A 21 3.00 20.72 -0.93
N ALA A 22 2.44 19.87 -0.07
CA ALA A 22 3.15 18.74 0.51
C ALA A 22 2.65 17.44 -0.14
N VAL A 23 3.60 16.61 -0.58
CA VAL A 23 3.34 15.30 -1.17
C VAL A 23 3.82 14.24 -0.19
N VAL A 24 2.99 13.26 0.13
CA VAL A 24 3.28 12.19 1.09
C VAL A 24 3.47 10.88 0.34
N GLY A 25 4.72 10.38 0.33
CA GLY A 25 5.14 9.15 -0.35
C GLY A 25 5.88 9.41 -1.66
N ALA A 26 7.11 8.90 -1.79
CA ALA A 26 7.98 9.04 -2.97
C ALA A 26 7.93 7.83 -3.92
N GLY A 27 6.76 7.20 -4.06
CA GLY A 27 6.47 6.24 -5.13
C GLY A 27 6.20 6.94 -6.48
N PRO A 28 5.82 6.19 -7.53
CA PRO A 28 5.58 6.76 -8.86
C PRO A 28 4.63 7.96 -8.86
N ALA A 29 3.52 7.89 -8.14
CA ALA A 29 2.55 8.98 -8.05
C ALA A 29 3.15 10.23 -7.38
N GLY A 30 3.83 10.06 -6.25
CA GLY A 30 4.40 11.19 -5.51
C GLY A 30 5.56 11.86 -6.23
N LEU A 31 6.43 11.09 -6.89
CA LEU A 31 7.53 11.62 -7.70
C LEU A 31 7.00 12.46 -8.87
N ALA A 32 6.01 11.92 -9.59
CA ALA A 32 5.37 12.63 -10.70
C ALA A 32 4.64 13.90 -10.21
N ALA A 33 3.89 13.79 -9.12
CA ALA A 33 3.18 14.92 -8.54
C ALA A 33 4.12 16.04 -8.09
N ALA A 34 5.19 15.70 -7.38
CA ALA A 34 6.15 16.68 -6.88
C ALA A 34 6.91 17.38 -8.03
N ALA A 35 7.34 16.61 -9.03
CA ALA A 35 8.02 17.17 -10.20
C ALA A 35 7.09 18.11 -11.00
N THR A 36 5.84 17.71 -11.21
CA THR A 36 4.85 18.54 -11.92
C THR A 36 4.51 19.80 -11.15
N ALA A 37 4.26 19.71 -9.86
CA ALA A 37 3.94 20.87 -9.03
C ALA A 37 5.09 21.90 -9.04
N ALA A 38 6.33 21.43 -8.90
CA ALA A 38 7.51 22.29 -8.94
C ALA A 38 7.70 22.94 -10.33
N ALA A 39 7.44 22.21 -11.43
CA ALA A 39 7.50 22.74 -12.79
C ALA A 39 6.52 23.91 -13.01
N HIS A 40 5.39 23.92 -12.30
CA HIS A 40 4.42 25.04 -12.30
C HIS A 40 4.75 26.11 -11.25
N GLY A 41 5.95 26.15 -10.71
CA GLY A 41 6.41 27.16 -9.76
C GLY A 41 5.81 27.08 -8.38
N LEU A 42 5.22 25.91 -8.01
CA LEU A 42 4.74 25.67 -6.66
C LEU A 42 5.91 25.29 -5.74
N SER A 43 6.00 25.93 -4.59
CA SER A 43 6.91 25.47 -3.55
C SER A 43 6.47 24.10 -3.02
N THR A 44 7.25 23.07 -3.33
CA THR A 44 6.86 21.68 -3.16
C THR A 44 7.80 20.94 -2.21
N VAL A 45 7.23 20.20 -1.25
CA VAL A 45 7.96 19.25 -0.40
C VAL A 45 7.43 17.83 -0.61
N LEU A 46 8.34 16.88 -0.81
CA LEU A 46 8.05 15.44 -0.92
C LEU A 46 8.60 14.73 0.31
N LEU A 47 7.70 14.15 1.10
CA LEU A 47 7.98 13.46 2.36
C LEU A 47 7.90 11.95 2.14
N ASP A 48 8.94 11.20 2.51
CA ASP A 48 8.94 9.73 2.41
C ASP A 48 9.61 9.09 3.62
N GLU A 49 9.01 8.03 4.14
CA GLU A 49 9.55 7.27 5.28
C GLU A 49 10.83 6.49 4.95
N GLN A 50 11.13 6.33 3.66
CA GLN A 50 12.30 5.60 3.20
C GLN A 50 13.50 6.55 2.98
N ALA A 51 14.69 5.99 3.05
CA ALA A 51 15.93 6.74 2.81
C ALA A 51 16.10 7.18 1.34
N ALA A 52 15.44 6.50 0.39
CA ALA A 52 15.56 6.78 -1.03
C ALA A 52 14.21 6.70 -1.75
N PRO A 53 14.00 7.53 -2.80
CA PRO A 53 12.75 7.52 -3.57
C PRO A 53 12.61 6.27 -4.42
N GLY A 54 11.35 5.96 -4.83
CA GLY A 54 11.01 4.84 -5.68
C GLY A 54 9.79 4.05 -5.18
N GLY A 55 9.40 4.24 -3.91
CA GLY A 55 8.28 3.51 -3.31
C GLY A 55 8.53 1.99 -3.27
N GLN A 56 7.47 1.21 -3.29
CA GLN A 56 7.56 -0.26 -3.26
C GLN A 56 7.98 -0.84 -4.63
N ILE A 57 7.47 -0.27 -5.71
CA ILE A 57 7.70 -0.81 -7.06
C ILE A 57 9.13 -0.60 -7.54
N TYR A 58 9.72 0.57 -7.26
CA TYR A 58 11.08 0.95 -7.63
C TYR A 58 12.04 0.97 -6.44
N ARG A 59 11.76 0.14 -5.42
CA ARG A 59 12.58 0.04 -4.21
C ARG A 59 14.03 -0.22 -4.57
N GLY A 60 14.93 0.63 -4.06
CA GLY A 60 16.37 0.49 -4.30
C GLY A 60 16.83 0.90 -5.71
N ILE A 61 15.99 1.52 -6.56
CA ILE A 61 16.29 1.84 -7.97
C ILE A 61 17.62 2.59 -8.16
N ALA A 62 17.99 3.41 -7.20
CA ALA A 62 19.18 4.23 -7.24
C ALA A 62 20.47 3.46 -6.92
N ALA A 63 20.37 2.40 -6.10
CA ALA A 63 21.50 1.68 -5.53
C ALA A 63 21.33 0.15 -5.55
N SER A 64 20.41 -0.39 -6.36
CA SER A 64 20.19 -1.84 -6.44
C SER A 64 21.46 -2.55 -6.94
N PRO A 65 21.91 -3.61 -6.22
CA PRO A 65 23.05 -4.42 -6.63
C PRO A 65 22.74 -5.30 -7.84
N LEU A 66 21.49 -5.37 -8.29
CA LEU A 66 21.03 -6.25 -9.35
C LEU A 66 21.00 -5.62 -10.74
N ARG A 67 21.60 -4.42 -10.93
CA ARG A 67 21.53 -3.69 -12.21
C ARG A 67 21.95 -4.52 -13.41
N ASP A 68 23.04 -5.25 -13.29
CA ASP A 68 23.64 -6.00 -14.38
C ASP A 68 23.31 -7.51 -14.34
N ALA A 69 22.50 -7.93 -13.36
CA ALA A 69 22.20 -9.35 -13.16
C ALA A 69 21.06 -9.91 -14.05
N GLY A 70 20.35 -9.05 -14.79
CA GLY A 70 19.23 -9.47 -15.65
C GLY A 70 18.01 -10.03 -14.91
N ILE A 71 17.99 -9.95 -13.57
CA ILE A 71 16.93 -10.50 -12.71
C ILE A 71 15.68 -9.62 -12.75
N LEU A 72 15.89 -8.29 -12.67
CA LEU A 72 14.82 -7.30 -12.74
C LEU A 72 14.63 -6.84 -14.19
N ASP A 73 13.39 -6.70 -14.59
CA ASP A 73 13.03 -6.36 -15.98
C ASP A 73 13.11 -4.84 -16.26
N GLY A 74 12.89 -4.45 -17.53
CA GLY A 74 12.92 -3.06 -17.97
C GLY A 74 11.89 -2.17 -17.27
N ASP A 75 10.75 -2.73 -16.85
CA ASP A 75 9.72 -1.97 -16.15
C ASP A 75 10.20 -1.46 -14.80
N TYR A 76 10.99 -2.26 -14.08
CA TYR A 76 11.63 -1.80 -12.85
C TYR A 76 12.62 -0.66 -13.14
N TRP A 77 13.45 -0.79 -14.18
CA TRP A 77 14.49 0.20 -14.47
C TRP A 77 13.94 1.54 -14.99
N ARG A 78 12.71 1.58 -15.51
CA ARG A 78 12.01 2.83 -15.85
C ARG A 78 11.90 3.80 -14.68
N GLY A 79 11.85 3.30 -13.45
CA GLY A 79 11.85 4.13 -12.25
C GLY A 79 13.02 5.10 -12.13
N GLY A 80 14.16 4.78 -12.78
CA GLY A 80 15.33 5.65 -12.80
C GLY A 80 15.10 6.99 -13.50
N SER A 81 14.35 7.00 -14.61
CA SER A 81 14.01 8.24 -15.31
C SER A 81 13.05 9.12 -14.51
N LEU A 82 12.09 8.50 -13.81
CA LEU A 82 11.16 9.22 -12.95
C LEU A 82 11.88 9.88 -11.75
N VAL A 83 12.78 9.15 -11.11
CA VAL A 83 13.63 9.71 -10.03
C VAL A 83 14.51 10.83 -10.56
N HIS A 84 15.06 10.71 -11.77
CA HIS A 84 15.84 11.76 -12.39
C HIS A 84 14.99 13.01 -12.65
N ALA A 85 13.82 12.88 -13.26
CA ALA A 85 12.90 13.99 -13.51
C ALA A 85 12.53 14.73 -12.22
N PHE A 86 12.24 13.99 -11.15
CA PHE A 86 12.01 14.59 -9.84
C PHE A 86 13.23 15.37 -9.32
N ARG A 87 14.44 14.84 -9.44
CA ARG A 87 15.66 15.48 -8.94
C ARG A 87 15.96 16.84 -9.59
N VAL A 88 15.69 16.94 -10.88
CA VAL A 88 15.93 18.19 -11.63
C VAL A 88 14.79 19.19 -11.52
N SER A 89 13.66 18.81 -10.89
CA SER A 89 12.47 19.64 -10.78
C SER A 89 12.58 20.81 -9.80
N GLY A 90 13.52 20.76 -8.86
CA GLY A 90 13.66 21.76 -7.79
C GLY A 90 12.74 21.52 -6.58
N ALA A 91 11.92 20.46 -6.55
CA ALA A 91 11.14 20.08 -5.37
C ALA A 91 12.05 19.63 -4.22
N THR A 92 11.68 19.97 -3.00
CA THR A 92 12.41 19.56 -1.79
C THR A 92 12.12 18.11 -1.44
N TYR A 93 13.14 17.24 -1.36
CA TYR A 93 12.99 15.85 -0.89
C TYR A 93 13.38 15.71 0.58
N VAL A 94 12.50 15.10 1.38
CA VAL A 94 12.75 14.80 2.79
C VAL A 94 12.67 13.29 3.02
N PRO A 95 13.81 12.59 2.99
CA PRO A 95 13.88 11.17 3.30
C PRO A 95 13.71 10.91 4.80
N GLU A 96 13.44 9.64 5.14
CA GLU A 96 13.26 9.16 6.53
C GLU A 96 12.23 9.98 7.32
N ALA A 97 11.23 10.52 6.61
CA ALA A 97 10.15 11.35 7.12
C ALA A 97 8.86 10.54 7.19
N ALA A 98 8.63 9.88 8.31
CA ALA A 98 7.40 9.14 8.55
C ALA A 98 6.26 10.10 8.93
N VAL A 99 5.33 10.35 8.02
CA VAL A 99 4.13 11.15 8.29
C VAL A 99 3.16 10.31 9.12
N TRP A 100 2.82 10.81 10.31
CA TRP A 100 1.94 10.10 11.23
C TRP A 100 0.64 10.84 11.54
N GLY A 101 0.52 12.10 11.12
CA GLY A 101 -0.68 12.90 11.34
C GLY A 101 -0.79 14.08 10.38
N VAL A 102 -2.02 14.55 10.17
CA VAL A 102 -2.33 15.75 9.39
C VAL A 102 -3.51 16.46 10.05
N ALA A 103 -3.35 17.70 10.44
CA ALA A 103 -4.42 18.53 11.00
C ALA A 103 -4.70 19.71 10.07
N ARG A 104 -5.99 20.05 9.89
CA ARG A 104 -6.39 21.26 9.19
C ARG A 104 -6.48 22.42 10.19
N ARG A 105 -5.81 23.52 9.90
CA ARG A 105 -5.82 24.76 10.70
C ARG A 105 -7.05 25.58 10.38
N GLU A 106 -7.37 26.53 11.26
CA GLU A 106 -8.49 27.48 11.05
C GLU A 106 -8.26 28.38 9.83
N ASP A 107 -7.00 28.75 9.54
CA ASP A 107 -6.62 29.53 8.35
C ASP A 107 -6.68 28.74 7.04
N GLY A 108 -7.07 27.46 7.10
CA GLY A 108 -7.23 26.58 5.95
C GLY A 108 -5.96 25.84 5.54
N LEU A 109 -4.81 26.10 6.16
CA LEU A 109 -3.57 25.34 5.97
C LEU A 109 -3.68 23.95 6.60
N TYR A 110 -2.75 23.09 6.20
CA TYR A 110 -2.56 21.78 6.79
C TYR A 110 -1.22 21.70 7.52
N ASP A 111 -1.24 21.25 8.75
CA ASP A 111 -0.06 20.85 9.50
C ASP A 111 0.18 19.37 9.27
N VAL A 112 1.27 19.04 8.58
CA VAL A 112 1.72 17.66 8.36
C VAL A 112 2.72 17.31 9.46
N MET A 113 2.30 16.41 10.34
CA MET A 113 3.09 15.92 11.46
C MET A 113 3.92 14.73 11.02
N LEU A 114 5.22 14.80 11.22
CA LEU A 114 6.15 13.74 10.81
C LEU A 114 7.24 13.52 11.86
N SER A 115 7.79 12.32 11.88
CA SER A 115 9.01 11.98 12.60
C SER A 115 10.12 11.73 11.60
N ARG A 116 11.27 12.39 11.78
CA ARG A 116 12.44 12.28 10.91
C ARG A 116 13.64 11.73 11.66
N GLY A 117 14.40 10.87 10.99
CA GLY A 117 15.63 10.26 11.51
C GLY A 117 15.50 8.74 11.71
N THR A 118 16.59 8.14 12.15
CA THR A 118 16.66 6.70 12.40
C THR A 118 15.91 6.30 13.66
N PRO A 119 15.42 5.06 13.76
CA PRO A 119 14.78 4.56 14.98
C PRO A 119 15.66 4.79 16.21
N GLY A 120 15.08 5.36 17.28
CA GLY A 120 15.77 5.70 18.53
C GLY A 120 16.37 7.13 18.56
N ALA A 121 16.49 7.82 17.41
CA ALA A 121 16.96 9.20 17.30
C ALA A 121 16.00 10.08 16.48
N ARG A 122 14.76 9.68 16.33
CA ARG A 122 13.72 10.42 15.59
C ARG A 122 13.32 11.68 16.33
N GLN A 123 13.05 12.72 15.56
CA GLN A 123 12.52 13.99 16.04
C GLN A 123 11.24 14.33 15.29
N SER A 124 10.22 14.72 16.03
CA SER A 124 8.99 15.23 15.44
C SER A 124 9.19 16.63 14.84
N ARG A 125 8.54 16.87 13.73
CA ARG A 125 8.51 18.14 12.98
C ARG A 125 7.11 18.39 12.45
N LEU A 126 6.80 19.67 12.24
CA LEU A 126 5.62 20.12 11.53
C LEU A 126 6.03 20.69 10.17
N VAL A 127 5.23 20.43 9.17
CA VAL A 127 5.33 21.04 7.85
C VAL A 127 3.98 21.63 7.49
N ALA A 128 3.92 22.95 7.35
CA ALA A 128 2.69 23.62 6.92
C ALA A 128 2.57 23.60 5.38
N ALA A 129 1.37 23.33 4.86
CA ALA A 129 1.09 23.30 3.42
C ALA A 129 -0.31 23.83 3.09
N ARG A 130 -0.47 24.45 1.92
CA ARG A 130 -1.75 24.93 1.38
C ARG A 130 -2.58 23.79 0.78
N ALA A 131 -1.92 22.81 0.19
CA ALA A 131 -2.54 21.63 -0.41
C ALA A 131 -1.72 20.37 -0.10
N LEU A 132 -2.39 19.22 -0.12
CA LEU A 132 -1.79 17.91 0.11
C LEU A 132 -2.06 16.98 -1.07
N ILE A 133 -1.04 16.20 -1.45
CA ILE A 133 -1.20 15.05 -2.34
C ILE A 133 -0.75 13.80 -1.58
N VAL A 134 -1.70 12.95 -1.22
CA VAL A 134 -1.45 11.70 -0.52
C VAL A 134 -1.15 10.62 -1.56
N ALA A 135 0.12 10.22 -1.66
CA ALA A 135 0.63 9.17 -2.54
C ALA A 135 1.19 7.98 -1.72
N ALA A 136 0.48 7.63 -0.63
CA ALA A 136 0.90 6.63 0.35
C ALA A 136 0.96 5.18 -0.21
N GLY A 137 0.56 4.98 -1.47
CA GLY A 137 0.65 3.71 -2.18
C GLY A 137 -0.24 2.62 -1.60
N ALA A 138 0.24 1.39 -1.67
CA ALA A 138 -0.46 0.20 -1.26
C ALA A 138 0.41 -0.68 -0.36
N HIS A 139 -0.22 -1.59 0.35
CA HIS A 139 0.45 -2.68 1.07
C HIS A 139 -0.13 -4.02 0.64
N GLU A 140 0.62 -5.09 0.90
CA GLU A 140 0.18 -6.43 0.57
C GLU A 140 -1.04 -6.79 1.41
N ARG A 141 -2.07 -7.39 0.78
CA ARG A 141 -3.24 -7.89 1.48
C ARG A 141 -2.81 -8.97 2.47
N PRO A 142 -3.16 -8.88 3.75
CA PRO A 142 -2.90 -9.94 4.70
C PRO A 142 -3.59 -11.23 4.26
N PHE A 143 -2.83 -12.31 4.28
CA PHE A 143 -3.29 -13.62 3.89
C PHE A 143 -3.29 -14.55 5.10
N ALA A 144 -4.32 -14.43 5.92
CA ALA A 144 -4.48 -15.19 7.15
C ALA A 144 -4.93 -16.63 6.86
N ILE A 145 -3.98 -17.56 6.87
CA ILE A 145 -4.21 -19.01 6.86
C ILE A 145 -3.76 -19.61 8.19
N PRO A 146 -4.19 -20.82 8.57
CA PRO A 146 -3.63 -21.50 9.73
C PRO A 146 -2.09 -21.54 9.66
N GLY A 147 -1.42 -21.13 10.74
CA GLY A 147 0.05 -21.13 10.84
C GLY A 147 0.80 -20.00 10.10
N TRP A 148 0.12 -19.02 9.50
CA TRP A 148 0.79 -17.93 8.74
C TRP A 148 1.71 -17.03 9.58
N THR A 149 1.67 -17.16 10.89
CA THR A 149 2.54 -16.42 11.81
C THR A 149 3.84 -17.14 12.15
N LEU A 150 4.02 -18.38 11.69
CA LEU A 150 5.24 -19.16 11.91
C LEU A 150 6.45 -18.50 11.25
N PRO A 151 7.64 -18.51 11.90
CA PRO A 151 8.90 -18.23 11.22
C PRO A 151 9.04 -19.09 9.96
N GLY A 152 9.51 -18.52 8.85
CA GLY A 152 9.53 -19.17 7.54
C GLY A 152 8.33 -18.85 6.66
N VAL A 153 7.28 -18.19 7.21
CA VAL A 153 6.17 -17.67 6.41
C VAL A 153 6.34 -16.16 6.22
N LEU A 154 6.43 -15.74 4.95
CA LEU A 154 6.60 -14.34 4.56
C LEU A 154 5.58 -13.96 3.49
N SER A 155 5.41 -12.66 3.24
CA SER A 155 4.68 -12.22 2.06
C SER A 155 5.59 -12.14 0.83
N VAL A 156 5.02 -12.35 -0.36
CA VAL A 156 5.70 -12.23 -1.65
C VAL A 156 6.31 -10.84 -1.83
N GLY A 157 5.58 -9.80 -1.41
CA GLY A 157 6.06 -8.41 -1.48
C GLY A 157 7.28 -8.17 -0.60
N ALA A 158 7.31 -8.70 0.63
CA ALA A 158 8.48 -8.59 1.51
C ALA A 158 9.70 -9.29 0.89
N ALA A 159 9.52 -10.49 0.36
CA ALA A 159 10.57 -11.25 -0.31
C ALA A 159 11.11 -10.51 -1.57
N GLN A 160 10.23 -9.88 -2.35
CA GLN A 160 10.64 -9.08 -3.50
C GLN A 160 11.39 -7.80 -3.10
N LEU A 161 11.00 -7.18 -1.98
CA LEU A 161 11.70 -5.98 -1.49
C LEU A 161 13.13 -6.29 -1.07
N LEU A 162 13.39 -7.41 -0.39
CA LEU A 162 14.73 -7.88 -0.05
C LEU A 162 15.56 -8.10 -1.32
N LEU A 163 15.00 -8.76 -2.32
CA LEU A 163 15.67 -8.96 -3.60
C LEU A 163 16.03 -7.62 -4.27
N LYS A 164 15.10 -6.68 -4.37
CA LYS A 164 15.32 -5.38 -5.04
C LYS A 164 16.34 -4.50 -4.32
N SER A 165 16.23 -4.42 -3.00
CA SER A 165 17.02 -3.45 -2.20
C SER A 165 18.44 -3.93 -1.90
N SER A 166 18.64 -5.22 -1.68
CA SER A 166 19.90 -5.77 -1.19
C SER A 166 20.41 -6.99 -1.97
N GLY A 167 19.68 -7.43 -3.00
CA GLY A 167 20.01 -8.66 -3.74
C GLY A 167 19.87 -9.93 -2.90
N GLN A 168 19.25 -9.83 -1.73
CA GLN A 168 19.08 -10.98 -0.85
C GLN A 168 17.96 -11.88 -1.34
N VAL A 169 18.23 -13.17 -1.33
CA VAL A 169 17.28 -14.25 -1.59
C VAL A 169 17.34 -15.25 -0.44
N PRO A 170 16.25 -15.98 -0.17
CA PRO A 170 16.27 -17.00 0.86
C PRO A 170 17.28 -18.10 0.56
N ALA A 171 17.90 -18.63 1.61
CA ALA A 171 18.65 -19.87 1.51
C ALA A 171 17.66 -21.03 1.55
N GLY A 172 17.69 -21.91 0.57
CA GLY A 172 16.78 -23.05 0.52
C GLY A 172 15.73 -22.99 -0.57
N ARG A 173 14.68 -23.77 -0.41
CA ARG A 173 13.65 -24.03 -1.41
C ARG A 173 12.37 -23.30 -1.01
N ALA A 174 11.72 -22.64 -1.94
CA ALA A 174 10.54 -21.85 -1.66
C ALA A 174 9.27 -22.48 -2.23
N VAL A 175 8.18 -22.42 -1.45
CA VAL A 175 6.82 -22.62 -1.93
C VAL A 175 6.14 -21.26 -2.00
N LEU A 176 5.57 -20.92 -3.15
CA LEU A 176 4.78 -19.71 -3.33
C LEU A 176 3.29 -20.07 -3.33
N ALA A 177 2.45 -19.31 -2.62
CA ALA A 177 1.02 -19.61 -2.58
C ALA A 177 0.17 -18.34 -2.63
N GLY A 178 -0.93 -18.40 -3.41
CA GLY A 178 -1.87 -17.30 -3.53
C GLY A 178 -2.34 -17.02 -4.95
N CYS A 179 -2.72 -15.76 -5.24
CA CYS A 179 -3.13 -15.35 -6.57
C CYS A 179 -2.62 -13.95 -6.92
N GLY A 180 -2.50 -13.66 -8.20
CA GLY A 180 -2.13 -12.33 -8.68
C GLY A 180 -0.79 -12.27 -9.43
N PRO A 181 -0.59 -11.22 -10.25
CA PRO A 181 0.58 -11.11 -11.11
C PRO A 181 1.92 -11.09 -10.38
N LEU A 182 1.96 -10.52 -9.16
CA LEU A 182 3.18 -10.41 -8.37
C LEU A 182 3.71 -11.78 -7.92
N LEU A 183 2.82 -12.75 -7.68
CA LEU A 183 3.19 -14.13 -7.35
C LEU A 183 4.04 -14.76 -8.47
N TRP A 184 3.57 -14.64 -9.70
CA TRP A 184 4.26 -15.14 -10.90
C TRP A 184 5.55 -14.36 -11.19
N LEU A 185 5.52 -13.04 -10.99
CA LEU A 185 6.69 -12.19 -11.19
C LEU A 185 7.82 -12.57 -10.23
N LEU A 186 7.51 -12.73 -8.93
CA LEU A 186 8.55 -13.16 -7.97
C LEU A 186 9.08 -14.55 -8.30
N ALA A 187 8.22 -15.50 -8.68
CA ALA A 187 8.66 -16.84 -9.08
C ALA A 187 9.69 -16.75 -10.22
N ALA A 188 9.42 -15.97 -11.28
CA ALA A 188 10.37 -15.79 -12.37
C ALA A 188 11.65 -15.07 -11.93
N GLN A 189 11.56 -14.06 -11.09
CA GLN A 189 12.73 -13.35 -10.53
C GLN A 189 13.60 -14.28 -9.69
N TYR A 190 13.00 -15.13 -8.88
CA TYR A 190 13.71 -16.13 -8.07
C TYR A 190 14.40 -17.17 -8.92
N LEU A 191 13.74 -17.68 -9.97
CA LEU A 191 14.37 -18.61 -10.92
C LEU A 191 15.59 -18.01 -11.62
N LYS A 192 15.54 -16.70 -11.96
CA LYS A 192 16.69 -15.97 -12.54
C LYS A 192 17.79 -15.71 -11.50
N ALA A 193 17.42 -15.56 -10.24
CA ALA A 193 18.35 -15.39 -9.13
C ALA A 193 18.95 -16.73 -8.63
N GLY A 194 18.59 -17.87 -9.25
CA GLY A 194 19.10 -19.19 -8.88
C GLY A 194 18.41 -19.80 -7.65
N VAL A 195 17.29 -19.24 -7.18
CA VAL A 195 16.51 -19.81 -6.08
C VAL A 195 15.64 -20.96 -6.58
N ALA A 196 15.68 -22.09 -5.89
CA ALA A 196 14.79 -23.22 -6.18
C ALA A 196 13.37 -22.89 -5.70
N VAL A 197 12.42 -22.96 -6.64
CA VAL A 197 10.98 -22.83 -6.36
C VAL A 197 10.35 -24.20 -6.56
N ASP A 198 9.95 -24.85 -5.45
CA ASP A 198 9.42 -26.22 -5.48
C ASP A 198 8.02 -26.29 -6.04
N ALA A 199 7.18 -25.34 -5.66
CA ALA A 199 5.81 -25.27 -6.14
C ALA A 199 5.27 -23.84 -6.11
N LEU A 200 4.32 -23.59 -7.01
CA LEU A 200 3.43 -22.44 -6.98
C LEU A 200 2.00 -22.96 -6.83
N LEU A 201 1.38 -22.63 -5.67
CA LEU A 201 0.04 -23.04 -5.28
C LEU A 201 -0.93 -21.91 -5.62
N ASP A 202 -1.55 -21.96 -6.81
CA ASP A 202 -2.45 -20.92 -7.32
C ASP A 202 -3.87 -21.10 -6.73
N THR A 203 -4.30 -20.10 -5.98
CA THR A 203 -5.63 -20.08 -5.35
C THR A 203 -6.72 -19.47 -6.22
N THR A 204 -6.46 -19.11 -7.48
CA THR A 204 -7.44 -18.53 -8.39
C THR A 204 -8.57 -19.54 -8.67
N PRO A 205 -9.84 -19.24 -8.33
CA PRO A 205 -10.95 -20.15 -8.57
C PRO A 205 -11.26 -20.28 -10.06
N ARG A 206 -11.70 -21.49 -10.49
CA ARG A 206 -12.09 -21.72 -11.89
C ARG A 206 -13.14 -20.75 -12.42
N GLY A 207 -14.14 -20.43 -11.60
CA GLY A 207 -15.22 -19.52 -11.98
C GLY A 207 -14.74 -18.10 -12.34
N ARG A 208 -13.61 -17.66 -11.80
CA ARG A 208 -13.05 -16.34 -12.08
C ARG A 208 -12.61 -16.14 -13.54
N TYR A 209 -12.22 -17.20 -14.23
CA TYR A 209 -11.90 -17.13 -15.66
C TYR A 209 -13.12 -16.76 -16.50
N ALA A 210 -14.29 -17.30 -16.18
CA ALA A 210 -15.54 -16.93 -16.86
C ALA A 210 -15.97 -15.49 -16.55
N GLU A 211 -15.86 -15.05 -15.29
CA GLU A 211 -16.13 -13.67 -14.90
C GLU A 211 -15.18 -12.68 -15.62
N ALA A 212 -13.87 -12.98 -15.65
CA ALA A 212 -12.87 -12.15 -16.29
C ALA A 212 -13.01 -12.09 -17.83
N ALA A 213 -13.63 -13.13 -18.45
CA ALA A 213 -13.82 -13.19 -19.90
C ALA A 213 -14.59 -11.98 -20.45
N SER A 214 -15.52 -11.38 -19.66
CA SER A 214 -16.23 -10.16 -20.03
C SER A 214 -15.29 -8.95 -20.24
N HIS A 215 -14.09 -8.98 -19.67
CA HIS A 215 -13.06 -7.95 -19.77
C HIS A 215 -11.89 -8.35 -20.68
N ALA A 216 -11.97 -9.51 -21.36
CA ALA A 216 -10.87 -10.07 -22.13
C ALA A 216 -10.36 -9.16 -23.26
N LEU A 217 -11.26 -8.47 -23.97
CA LEU A 217 -10.87 -7.57 -25.06
C LEU A 217 -9.91 -6.46 -24.59
N GLY A 218 -10.20 -5.84 -23.44
CA GLY A 218 -9.33 -4.84 -22.83
C GLY A 218 -7.97 -5.42 -22.46
N PHE A 219 -7.92 -6.64 -21.95
CA PHE A 219 -6.68 -7.32 -21.59
C PHE A 219 -5.85 -7.72 -22.81
N LEU A 220 -6.46 -8.32 -23.83
CA LEU A 220 -5.79 -8.76 -25.07
C LEU A 220 -5.14 -7.61 -25.84
N THR A 221 -5.71 -6.40 -25.74
CA THR A 221 -5.20 -5.18 -26.38
C THR A 221 -4.28 -4.36 -25.46
N SER A 222 -3.94 -4.86 -24.27
CA SER A 222 -3.03 -4.21 -23.33
C SER A 222 -1.61 -4.78 -23.42
N ASP A 223 -0.63 -4.00 -22.94
CA ASP A 223 0.77 -4.41 -22.84
C ASP A 223 0.96 -5.57 -21.85
N TYR A 224 -0.02 -5.79 -20.97
CA TYR A 224 0.01 -6.88 -19.98
C TYR A 224 -0.16 -8.25 -20.59
N PHE A 225 -0.82 -8.40 -21.77
CA PHE A 225 -1.10 -9.71 -22.35
C PHE A 225 0.17 -10.47 -22.72
N ALA A 226 1.02 -9.87 -23.57
CA ALA A 226 2.26 -10.52 -24.02
C ALA A 226 3.23 -10.77 -22.85
N LYS A 227 3.31 -9.81 -21.93
CA LYS A 227 4.14 -9.92 -20.72
C LYS A 227 3.65 -11.04 -19.80
N GLY A 228 2.36 -11.12 -19.54
CA GLY A 228 1.75 -12.16 -18.71
C GLY A 228 1.96 -13.54 -19.31
N LEU A 229 1.74 -13.71 -20.63
CA LEU A 229 1.92 -14.98 -21.31
C LEU A 229 3.37 -15.47 -21.24
N ARG A 230 4.35 -14.57 -21.43
CA ARG A 230 5.78 -14.91 -21.31
C ARG A 230 6.09 -15.38 -19.88
N LEU A 231 5.61 -14.66 -18.89
CA LEU A 231 5.83 -14.95 -17.47
C LEU A 231 5.25 -16.32 -17.07
N LEU A 232 4.01 -16.59 -17.46
CA LEU A 232 3.35 -17.88 -17.21
C LEU A 232 4.11 -19.04 -17.86
N ARG A 233 4.58 -18.87 -19.10
CA ARG A 233 5.37 -19.90 -19.79
C ARG A 233 6.72 -20.16 -19.11
N GLU A 234 7.43 -19.11 -18.72
CA GLU A 234 8.72 -19.18 -18.04
C GLU A 234 8.61 -19.96 -16.71
N VAL A 235 7.63 -19.62 -15.90
CA VAL A 235 7.42 -20.25 -14.58
C VAL A 235 6.93 -21.70 -14.75
N ARG A 236 5.92 -21.95 -15.58
CA ARG A 236 5.37 -23.31 -15.80
C ARG A 236 6.36 -24.30 -16.39
N ALA A 237 7.38 -23.82 -17.10
CA ALA A 237 8.43 -24.69 -17.64
C ALA A 237 9.40 -25.23 -16.57
N ARG A 238 9.46 -24.61 -15.39
CA ARG A 238 10.48 -24.90 -14.36
C ARG A 238 9.92 -25.18 -12.98
N VAL A 239 8.67 -24.78 -12.70
CA VAL A 239 8.04 -24.86 -11.39
C VAL A 239 6.79 -25.74 -11.48
N LYS A 240 6.60 -26.62 -10.50
CA LYS A 240 5.35 -27.36 -10.34
C LYS A 240 4.24 -26.38 -9.96
N VAL A 241 3.31 -26.13 -10.88
CA VAL A 241 2.13 -25.29 -10.61
C VAL A 241 0.96 -26.17 -10.24
N VAL A 242 0.36 -25.91 -9.07
CA VAL A 242 -0.88 -26.54 -8.60
C VAL A 242 -1.97 -25.47 -8.65
N GLU A 243 -2.91 -25.66 -9.57
CA GLU A 243 -4.01 -24.69 -9.77
C GLU A 243 -5.22 -25.02 -8.92
N HIS A 244 -6.03 -23.99 -8.65
CA HIS A 244 -7.32 -24.08 -7.95
C HIS A 244 -7.20 -24.63 -6.52
N VAL A 245 -6.22 -24.14 -5.79
CA VAL A 245 -6.04 -24.47 -4.38
C VAL A 245 -7.19 -23.85 -3.57
N THR A 246 -7.92 -24.69 -2.82
CA THR A 246 -9.11 -24.31 -2.05
C THR A 246 -8.87 -24.22 -0.56
N ALA A 247 -7.85 -24.92 -0.05
CA ALA A 247 -7.43 -24.83 1.35
C ALA A 247 -5.90 -24.79 1.45
N LEU A 248 -5.39 -24.10 2.45
CA LEU A 248 -3.97 -23.91 2.69
C LEU A 248 -3.70 -23.75 4.19
N ALA A 249 -2.67 -24.43 4.70
CA ALA A 249 -2.20 -24.29 6.06
C ALA A 249 -0.68 -24.44 6.12
N ALA A 250 -0.03 -23.63 6.93
CA ALA A 250 1.37 -23.77 7.31
C ALA A 250 1.46 -24.57 8.61
N GLU A 251 2.31 -25.57 8.66
CA GLU A 251 2.45 -26.48 9.79
C GLU A 251 3.90 -26.55 10.27
N GLY A 252 4.09 -26.61 11.58
CA GLY A 252 5.36 -26.73 12.28
C GLY A 252 5.23 -26.31 13.75
N GLU A 253 6.18 -26.67 14.59
CA GLU A 253 6.14 -26.33 16.03
C GLU A 253 6.72 -24.94 16.31
N ARG A 254 7.96 -24.69 15.91
CA ARG A 254 8.69 -23.41 16.14
C ARG A 254 8.90 -22.60 14.89
N ALA A 255 8.89 -23.25 13.75
CA ALA A 255 9.04 -22.69 12.43
C ALA A 255 8.24 -23.52 11.45
N LEU A 256 8.12 -23.05 10.22
CA LEU A 256 7.50 -23.78 9.13
C LEU A 256 8.29 -25.06 8.83
N GLU A 257 7.60 -26.18 8.77
CA GLU A 257 8.15 -27.49 8.40
C GLU A 257 7.50 -28.02 7.14
N ARG A 258 6.21 -27.73 6.94
CA ARG A 258 5.45 -28.17 5.77
C ARG A 258 4.26 -27.26 5.46
N VAL A 259 3.80 -27.35 4.25
CA VAL A 259 2.56 -26.73 3.78
C VAL A 259 1.56 -27.82 3.44
N ARG A 260 0.39 -27.80 4.08
CA ARG A 260 -0.76 -28.62 3.70
C ARG A 260 -1.69 -27.80 2.81
N TYR A 261 -2.13 -28.42 1.72
CA TYR A 261 -3.06 -27.77 0.80
C TYR A 261 -4.10 -28.76 0.25
N GLU A 262 -5.20 -28.23 -0.26
CA GLU A 262 -6.20 -28.98 -1.00
C GLU A 262 -6.40 -28.36 -2.37
N ALA A 263 -6.37 -29.18 -3.40
CA ALA A 263 -6.63 -28.76 -4.77
C ALA A 263 -7.47 -29.83 -5.49
N ASN A 264 -8.53 -29.45 -6.19
CA ASN A 264 -9.43 -30.35 -6.89
C ASN A 264 -9.99 -31.48 -6.00
N GLY A 265 -10.24 -31.21 -4.73
CA GLY A 265 -10.75 -32.19 -3.75
C GLY A 265 -9.70 -33.18 -3.22
N VAL A 266 -8.43 -32.99 -3.56
CA VAL A 266 -7.34 -33.85 -3.10
C VAL A 266 -6.44 -33.05 -2.13
N ALA A 267 -6.29 -33.57 -0.92
CA ALA A 267 -5.37 -33.02 0.06
C ALA A 267 -3.96 -33.54 -0.20
N ALA A 268 -2.97 -32.66 -0.04
CA ALA A 268 -1.57 -32.96 -0.18
C ALA A 268 -0.70 -32.10 0.74
N THR A 269 0.55 -32.51 0.92
CA THR A 269 1.56 -31.79 1.71
C THR A 269 2.86 -31.61 0.92
N LEU A 270 3.57 -30.54 1.25
CA LEU A 270 4.91 -30.23 0.76
C LEU A 270 5.78 -29.87 1.96
N ASP A 271 6.89 -30.58 2.15
CA ASP A 271 7.87 -30.19 3.14
C ASP A 271 8.66 -28.99 2.64
N THR A 272 8.70 -27.93 3.44
CA THR A 272 9.40 -26.69 3.12
C THR A 272 9.62 -25.88 4.40
N ASP A 273 10.69 -25.12 4.44
CA ASP A 273 11.01 -24.14 5.49
C ASP A 273 10.69 -22.69 5.07
N LEU A 274 10.21 -22.48 3.83
CA LEU A 274 9.84 -21.16 3.33
C LEU A 274 8.54 -21.18 2.53
N LEU A 275 7.55 -20.46 3.03
CA LEU A 275 6.28 -20.22 2.34
C LEU A 275 6.09 -18.73 2.06
N LEU A 276 5.92 -18.37 0.79
CA LEU A 276 5.69 -17.01 0.34
C LEU A 276 4.22 -16.82 -0.06
N LEU A 277 3.51 -16.00 0.71
CA LEU A 277 2.06 -15.80 0.58
C LEU A 277 1.72 -14.52 -0.20
N HIS A 278 0.72 -14.58 -1.10
CA HIS A 278 0.21 -13.42 -1.83
C HIS A 278 -1.27 -13.52 -2.16
N GLN A 279 -2.05 -12.50 -1.80
CA GLN A 279 -3.48 -12.37 -2.15
C GLN A 279 -3.80 -10.97 -2.72
N GLY A 280 -2.87 -10.45 -3.53
CA GLY A 280 -2.96 -9.10 -4.06
C GLY A 280 -2.49 -8.03 -3.08
N ILE A 281 -2.70 -6.78 -3.48
CA ILE A 281 -2.37 -5.57 -2.70
C ILE A 281 -3.63 -4.74 -2.46
N VAL A 282 -3.60 -3.89 -1.44
CA VAL A 282 -4.74 -3.05 -1.05
C VAL A 282 -4.27 -1.62 -0.78
N PRO A 283 -5.13 -0.61 -1.00
CA PRO A 283 -4.78 0.80 -0.79
C PRO A 283 -4.33 1.11 0.64
N GLY A 284 -3.33 1.97 0.77
CA GLY A 284 -2.87 2.51 2.05
C GLY A 284 -3.79 3.61 2.57
N VAL A 285 -4.94 3.26 3.12
CA VAL A 285 -6.01 4.21 3.49
C VAL A 285 -5.88 4.82 4.89
N ASN A 286 -4.87 4.42 5.69
CA ASN A 286 -4.80 4.83 7.09
C ASN A 286 -4.71 6.35 7.26
N LEU A 287 -3.89 7.02 6.47
CA LEU A 287 -3.72 8.47 6.57
C LEU A 287 -5.00 9.21 6.16
N THR A 288 -5.57 8.90 5.00
CA THR A 288 -6.80 9.52 4.50
C THR A 288 -8.00 9.24 5.39
N SER A 289 -8.09 8.04 5.99
CA SER A 289 -9.13 7.69 6.95
C SER A 289 -8.99 8.49 8.26
N ALA A 290 -7.76 8.63 8.78
CA ALA A 290 -7.51 9.41 10.00
C ALA A 290 -7.73 10.91 9.80
N MET A 291 -7.50 11.44 8.59
CA MET A 291 -7.84 12.81 8.20
C MET A 291 -9.35 13.04 8.09
N GLY A 292 -10.17 11.99 7.97
CA GLY A 292 -11.62 12.10 7.82
C GLY A 292 -12.11 12.20 6.38
N CYS A 293 -11.30 11.80 5.39
CA CYS A 293 -11.79 11.62 4.02
C CYS A 293 -12.85 10.52 3.98
N ASP A 294 -13.86 10.68 3.14
CA ASP A 294 -14.83 9.63 2.90
C ASP A 294 -14.20 8.46 2.13
N HIS A 295 -14.62 7.25 2.48
CA HIS A 295 -14.17 6.02 1.85
C HIS A 295 -15.36 5.19 1.39
N ARG A 296 -15.16 4.44 0.31
CA ARG A 296 -16.14 3.47 -0.20
C ARG A 296 -15.51 2.08 -0.31
N TRP A 297 -16.35 1.07 -0.25
CA TRP A 297 -15.96 -0.30 -0.55
C TRP A 297 -15.93 -0.53 -2.07
N ASN A 298 -14.81 -1.03 -2.57
CA ASN A 298 -14.65 -1.46 -3.96
C ASN A 298 -14.83 -2.97 -4.05
N GLU A 299 -15.94 -3.41 -4.65
CA GLU A 299 -16.29 -4.84 -4.77
C GLU A 299 -15.28 -5.62 -5.62
N MET A 300 -14.74 -5.02 -6.68
CA MET A 300 -13.78 -5.67 -7.58
C MET A 300 -12.46 -5.94 -6.88
N GLN A 301 -11.96 -4.96 -6.13
CA GLN A 301 -10.70 -5.05 -5.40
C GLN A 301 -10.89 -5.57 -3.96
N ALA A 302 -12.12 -5.77 -3.51
CA ALA A 302 -12.48 -6.20 -2.16
C ALA A 302 -11.73 -5.42 -1.07
N SER A 303 -11.72 -4.09 -1.17
CA SER A 303 -11.00 -3.17 -0.27
C SER A 303 -11.69 -1.83 -0.18
N PHE A 304 -11.37 -1.06 0.86
CA PHE A 304 -11.77 0.34 0.93
C PHE A 304 -10.82 1.22 0.12
N GLU A 305 -11.37 2.26 -0.47
CA GLU A 305 -10.64 3.31 -1.18
C GLU A 305 -11.25 4.68 -0.86
N PRO A 306 -10.48 5.78 -0.84
CA PRO A 306 -11.02 7.11 -0.65
C PRO A 306 -11.92 7.52 -1.82
N VAL A 307 -13.03 8.21 -1.50
CA VAL A 307 -13.88 8.85 -2.50
C VAL A 307 -13.11 10.01 -3.11
N ARG A 308 -12.99 10.04 -4.43
CA ARG A 308 -12.23 11.05 -5.16
C ARG A 308 -12.85 11.36 -6.51
N ASP A 309 -12.59 12.57 -7.00
CA ASP A 309 -12.95 13.00 -8.34
C ASP A 309 -11.93 12.54 -9.41
N ALA A 310 -12.11 12.96 -10.65
CA ALA A 310 -11.24 12.62 -11.78
C ALA A 310 -9.83 13.23 -11.70
N TRP A 311 -9.60 14.18 -10.81
CA TRP A 311 -8.32 14.80 -10.54
C TRP A 311 -7.64 14.26 -9.28
N GLY A 312 -8.30 13.37 -8.58
CA GLY A 312 -7.84 12.83 -7.29
C GLY A 312 -8.29 13.66 -6.08
N GLY A 313 -9.08 14.70 -6.28
CA GLY A 313 -9.63 15.52 -5.19
C GLY A 313 -10.56 14.71 -4.28
N THR A 314 -10.33 14.79 -2.97
CA THR A 314 -11.09 14.07 -1.95
C THR A 314 -12.27 14.91 -1.44
N THR A 315 -13.01 14.39 -0.46
CA THR A 315 -14.07 15.16 0.23
C THR A 315 -13.54 16.28 1.14
N LEU A 316 -12.23 16.33 1.37
CA LEU A 316 -11.59 17.42 2.09
C LEU A 316 -11.03 18.46 1.12
N PRO A 317 -11.17 19.79 1.42
CA PRO A 317 -10.67 20.83 0.53
C PRO A 317 -9.15 20.76 0.40
N ASN A 318 -8.63 20.94 -0.81
CA ASN A 318 -7.20 20.93 -1.15
C ASN A 318 -6.44 19.65 -0.73
N VAL A 319 -7.15 18.53 -0.57
CA VAL A 319 -6.56 17.21 -0.33
C VAL A 319 -6.83 16.30 -1.52
N PHE A 320 -5.76 15.81 -2.11
CA PHE A 320 -5.80 14.93 -3.27
C PHE A 320 -5.18 13.58 -2.94
N VAL A 321 -5.62 12.53 -3.62
CA VAL A 321 -5.04 11.18 -3.52
C VAL A 321 -4.64 10.71 -4.90
N ALA A 322 -3.41 10.23 -5.04
CA ALA A 322 -2.87 9.75 -6.30
C ALA A 322 -2.25 8.36 -6.17
N GLY A 323 -2.33 7.57 -7.23
CA GLY A 323 -1.80 6.22 -7.30
C GLY A 323 -2.60 5.20 -6.49
N ASP A 324 -1.93 4.11 -6.11
CA ASP A 324 -2.55 2.96 -5.46
C ASP A 324 -3.19 3.26 -4.09
N ALA A 325 -2.88 4.40 -3.48
CA ALA A 325 -3.59 4.89 -2.28
C ALA A 325 -5.06 5.22 -2.54
N GLY A 326 -5.41 5.53 -3.79
CA GLY A 326 -6.78 5.83 -4.21
C GLY A 326 -7.54 4.68 -4.85
N GLY A 327 -6.99 3.46 -4.80
CA GLY A 327 -7.44 2.25 -5.50
C GLY A 327 -6.31 1.70 -6.36
N ILE A 328 -6.18 0.39 -6.44
CA ILE A 328 -5.02 -0.27 -7.09
C ILE A 328 -5.08 -0.08 -8.60
N VAL A 329 -4.11 0.65 -9.14
CA VAL A 329 -4.04 0.99 -10.58
C VAL A 329 -2.71 0.56 -11.24
N GLY A 330 -1.65 0.34 -10.47
CA GLY A 330 -0.30 0.01 -10.96
C GLY A 330 0.58 1.23 -11.22
N ALA A 331 1.87 0.99 -11.46
CA ALA A 331 2.90 2.04 -11.47
C ALA A 331 2.68 3.13 -12.52
N GLU A 332 2.42 2.76 -13.76
CA GLU A 332 2.23 3.71 -14.88
C GLU A 332 1.00 4.60 -14.67
N ALA A 333 -0.13 4.00 -14.30
CA ALA A 333 -1.34 4.75 -13.99
C ALA A 333 -1.15 5.63 -12.74
N SER A 334 -0.39 5.16 -11.75
CA SER A 334 -0.05 5.93 -10.55
C SER A 334 0.75 7.19 -10.88
N GLU A 335 1.75 7.08 -11.75
CA GLU A 335 2.55 8.21 -12.25
C GLU A 335 1.65 9.26 -12.88
N VAL A 336 0.77 8.84 -13.81
CA VAL A 336 -0.15 9.75 -14.49
C VAL A 336 -1.15 10.40 -13.52
N GLN A 337 -1.65 9.65 -12.53
CA GLN A 337 -2.53 10.24 -11.52
C GLN A 337 -1.81 11.28 -10.67
N GLY A 338 -0.52 11.10 -10.40
CA GLY A 338 0.31 12.12 -9.75
C GLY A 338 0.38 13.42 -10.56
N HIS A 339 0.62 13.33 -11.86
CA HIS A 339 0.58 14.50 -12.77
C HIS A 339 -0.77 15.21 -12.73
N LEU A 340 -1.88 14.47 -12.85
CA LEU A 340 -3.22 15.04 -12.86
C LEU A 340 -3.55 15.74 -11.53
N ALA A 341 -3.20 15.16 -10.40
CA ALA A 341 -3.40 15.76 -9.09
C ALA A 341 -2.60 17.06 -8.93
N ALA A 342 -1.34 17.09 -9.38
CA ALA A 342 -0.52 18.30 -9.33
C ALA A 342 -1.06 19.42 -10.23
N LEU A 343 -1.57 19.11 -11.43
CA LEU A 343 -2.23 20.08 -12.29
C LEU A 343 -3.49 20.68 -11.63
N ALA A 344 -4.26 19.86 -10.91
CA ALA A 344 -5.41 20.33 -10.17
C ALA A 344 -5.00 21.26 -9.02
N VAL A 345 -3.93 20.93 -8.28
CA VAL A 345 -3.37 21.80 -7.23
C VAL A 345 -2.88 23.11 -7.83
N ALA A 346 -2.14 23.08 -8.96
CA ALA A 346 -1.63 24.28 -9.61
C ALA A 346 -2.77 25.22 -10.07
N ASN A 347 -3.85 24.66 -10.58
CA ASN A 347 -5.05 25.42 -10.90
C ASN A 347 -5.76 25.96 -9.66
N GLY A 348 -5.96 25.14 -8.63
CA GLY A 348 -6.62 25.55 -7.39
C GLY A 348 -5.88 26.66 -6.64
N LEU A 349 -4.56 26.71 -6.75
CA LEU A 349 -3.69 27.76 -6.18
C LEU A 349 -3.43 28.93 -7.15
N GLY A 350 -4.10 28.99 -8.30
CA GLY A 350 -4.02 30.09 -9.26
C GLY A 350 -2.72 30.22 -10.04
N ARG A 351 -1.90 29.14 -10.12
CA ARG A 351 -0.66 29.13 -10.91
C ARG A 351 -0.92 28.96 -12.40
N ILE A 352 -1.97 28.21 -12.74
CA ILE A 352 -2.45 28.02 -14.11
C ILE A 352 -3.96 28.21 -14.12
N ASP A 353 -4.51 28.63 -15.26
CA ASP A 353 -5.95 28.69 -15.46
C ASP A 353 -6.53 27.31 -15.84
N ALA A 354 -7.86 27.19 -15.82
CA ALA A 354 -8.55 25.94 -16.13
C ALA A 354 -8.28 25.47 -17.58
N ARG A 355 -8.12 26.40 -18.55
CA ARG A 355 -7.83 26.06 -19.93
C ARG A 355 -6.46 25.42 -20.09
N THR A 356 -5.45 25.98 -19.45
CA THR A 356 -4.08 25.45 -19.43
C THR A 356 -4.06 24.09 -18.75
N ARG A 357 -4.69 23.97 -17.57
CA ARG A 357 -4.83 22.69 -16.85
C ARG A 357 -5.43 21.59 -17.75
N ASP A 358 -6.55 21.90 -18.42
CA ASP A 358 -7.26 20.89 -19.23
C ASP A 358 -6.49 20.53 -20.51
N ALA A 359 -5.77 21.49 -21.10
CA ALA A 359 -4.90 21.26 -22.24
C ALA A 359 -3.72 20.34 -21.86
N GLU A 360 -3.04 20.61 -20.75
CA GLU A 360 -1.92 19.80 -20.27
C GLU A 360 -2.38 18.42 -19.76
N ALA A 361 -3.60 18.28 -19.26
CA ALA A 361 -4.17 17.01 -18.84
C ALA A 361 -4.60 16.10 -20.00
N ALA A 362 -4.70 16.59 -21.23
CA ALA A 362 -5.27 15.85 -22.35
C ALA A 362 -4.46 14.59 -22.71
N GLU A 363 -3.13 14.69 -22.78
CA GLU A 363 -2.26 13.54 -23.04
C GLU A 363 -2.16 12.61 -21.81
N PRO A 364 -1.89 13.09 -20.58
CA PRO A 364 -1.97 12.27 -19.37
C PRO A 364 -3.27 11.47 -19.26
N ARG A 365 -4.43 12.03 -19.52
CA ARG A 365 -5.71 11.29 -19.50
C ARG A 365 -5.75 10.15 -20.52
N ARG A 366 -5.23 10.36 -21.73
CA ARG A 366 -5.10 9.29 -22.73
C ARG A 366 -4.12 8.22 -22.28
N ALA A 367 -2.99 8.60 -21.68
CA ALA A 367 -2.03 7.68 -21.12
C ALA A 367 -2.64 6.86 -19.95
N LEU A 368 -3.42 7.50 -19.06
CA LEU A 368 -4.15 6.82 -18.00
C LEU A 368 -5.12 5.78 -18.56
N ALA A 369 -5.89 6.13 -19.56
CA ALA A 369 -6.83 5.19 -20.20
C ALA A 369 -6.10 3.99 -20.83
N ARG A 370 -4.90 4.20 -21.42
CA ARG A 370 -4.06 3.10 -21.93
C ARG A 370 -3.53 2.22 -20.79
N ALA A 371 -2.98 2.82 -19.74
CA ALA A 371 -2.40 2.09 -18.61
C ALA A 371 -3.46 1.27 -17.82
N LEU A 372 -4.70 1.76 -17.76
CA LEU A 372 -5.83 1.06 -17.13
C LEU A 372 -6.48 0.00 -18.03
N ARG A 373 -6.11 -0.07 -19.32
CA ARG A 373 -6.66 -1.07 -20.22
C ARG A 373 -6.24 -2.46 -19.76
N GLY A 374 -7.16 -3.34 -19.49
CA GLY A 374 -6.90 -4.66 -18.92
C GLY A 374 -6.94 -4.72 -17.39
N ARG A 375 -7.04 -3.57 -16.67
CA ARG A 375 -7.12 -3.58 -15.22
C ARG A 375 -8.34 -4.36 -14.71
N ALA A 376 -9.51 -4.11 -15.30
CA ALA A 376 -10.75 -4.82 -14.94
C ALA A 376 -10.64 -6.34 -15.09
N PHE A 377 -9.87 -6.82 -16.08
CA PHE A 377 -9.60 -8.26 -16.24
C PHE A 377 -8.83 -8.80 -15.03
N PHE A 378 -7.74 -8.12 -14.62
CA PHE A 378 -6.96 -8.56 -13.44
C PHE A 378 -7.76 -8.49 -12.15
N ASP A 379 -8.53 -7.42 -11.95
CA ASP A 379 -9.33 -7.25 -10.74
C ASP A 379 -10.41 -8.32 -10.62
N SER A 380 -11.01 -8.74 -11.75
CA SER A 380 -11.96 -9.84 -11.80
C SER A 380 -11.28 -11.19 -11.59
N LEU A 381 -10.22 -11.49 -12.35
CA LEU A 381 -9.54 -12.79 -12.33
C LEU A 381 -8.90 -13.09 -10.98
N TYR A 382 -8.19 -12.10 -10.42
CA TYR A 382 -7.39 -12.26 -9.21
C TYR A 382 -8.06 -11.68 -7.95
N ARG A 383 -9.38 -11.43 -8.00
CA ARG A 383 -10.12 -11.13 -6.78
C ARG A 383 -9.97 -12.30 -5.81
N PRO A 384 -9.41 -12.09 -4.61
CA PRO A 384 -9.14 -13.17 -3.68
C PRO A 384 -10.40 -13.96 -3.33
N PRO A 385 -10.35 -15.31 -3.27
CA PRO A 385 -11.51 -16.12 -2.93
C PRO A 385 -11.96 -15.90 -1.49
N ASP A 386 -13.26 -16.04 -1.26
CA ASP A 386 -13.88 -15.80 0.05
C ASP A 386 -13.30 -16.70 1.15
N ALA A 387 -12.94 -17.94 0.82
CA ALA A 387 -12.32 -18.87 1.75
C ALA A 387 -11.03 -18.34 2.38
N PHE A 388 -10.27 -17.54 1.63
CA PHE A 388 -9.01 -16.95 2.10
C PHE A 388 -9.15 -15.52 2.61
N ARG A 389 -10.24 -14.81 2.28
CA ARG A 389 -10.54 -13.50 2.84
C ARG A 389 -11.25 -13.59 4.19
N ARG A 390 -11.97 -14.70 4.42
CA ARG A 390 -12.82 -14.94 5.59
C ARG A 390 -12.39 -16.22 6.31
N PRO A 391 -11.20 -16.20 6.94
CA PRO A 391 -10.68 -17.36 7.67
C PRO A 391 -11.66 -17.81 8.76
N VAL A 392 -11.46 -19.01 9.27
CA VAL A 392 -12.30 -19.63 10.30
C VAL A 392 -11.46 -20.21 11.43
N GLY A 393 -12.13 -20.59 12.51
CA GLY A 393 -11.50 -21.28 13.65
C GLY A 393 -10.42 -20.45 14.33
N ASP A 394 -9.35 -21.10 14.70
CA ASP A 394 -8.24 -20.52 15.47
C ASP A 394 -7.21 -19.77 14.60
N THR A 395 -7.52 -19.55 13.32
CA THR A 395 -6.65 -18.74 12.46
C THR A 395 -6.52 -17.34 13.01
N ILE A 396 -5.29 -16.92 13.32
CA ILE A 396 -4.99 -15.57 13.80
C ILE A 396 -5.31 -14.54 12.70
N VAL A 397 -6.15 -13.56 12.99
CA VAL A 397 -6.52 -12.46 12.08
C VAL A 397 -5.91 -11.13 12.51
N CYS A 398 -5.76 -10.90 13.82
CA CYS A 398 -5.03 -9.75 14.36
C CYS A 398 -3.71 -10.23 14.97
N ARG A 399 -2.61 -10.08 14.23
CA ARG A 399 -1.28 -10.53 14.67
C ARG A 399 -0.75 -9.74 15.88
N CYS A 400 -1.14 -8.47 16.02
CA CYS A 400 -0.67 -7.61 17.11
C CYS A 400 -1.26 -7.99 18.47
N GLU A 401 -2.53 -8.46 18.49
CA GLU A 401 -3.29 -8.79 19.70
C GLU A 401 -3.63 -10.31 19.73
N GLU A 402 -3.10 -11.09 18.79
CA GLU A 402 -3.27 -12.54 18.65
C GLU A 402 -4.74 -13.01 18.60
N ILE A 403 -5.63 -12.18 18.05
CA ILE A 403 -7.06 -12.47 17.96
C ILE A 403 -7.35 -13.40 16.79
N THR A 404 -8.14 -14.45 17.06
CA THR A 404 -8.53 -15.45 16.07
C THR A 404 -9.82 -15.10 15.33
N ALA A 405 -10.04 -15.76 14.19
CA ALA A 405 -11.28 -15.63 13.42
C ALA A 405 -12.52 -16.06 14.23
N ALA A 406 -12.40 -17.12 15.05
CA ALA A 406 -13.48 -17.58 15.92
C ALA A 406 -13.87 -16.51 16.95
N GLN A 407 -12.90 -15.84 17.57
CA GLN A 407 -13.16 -14.77 18.54
C GLN A 407 -13.88 -13.57 17.90
N VAL A 408 -13.45 -13.17 16.70
CA VAL A 408 -14.12 -12.10 15.94
C VAL A 408 -15.57 -12.48 15.59
N ALA A 409 -15.78 -13.71 15.13
CA ALA A 409 -17.12 -14.22 14.80
C ALA A 409 -18.01 -14.29 16.04
N ASP A 410 -17.50 -14.77 17.18
CA ASP A 410 -18.24 -14.83 18.43
C ASP A 410 -18.64 -13.42 18.93
N ALA A 411 -17.72 -12.46 18.92
CA ALA A 411 -18.01 -11.07 19.27
C ALA A 411 -19.10 -10.47 18.35
N ALA A 412 -19.06 -10.76 17.05
CA ALA A 412 -20.06 -10.30 16.09
C ALA A 412 -21.46 -10.90 16.40
N ARG A 413 -21.54 -12.20 16.72
CA ARG A 413 -22.79 -12.86 17.14
C ARG A 413 -23.35 -12.30 18.45
N ARG A 414 -22.49 -11.84 19.36
CA ARG A 414 -22.89 -11.16 20.61
C ARG A 414 -23.30 -9.71 20.42
N GLY A 415 -23.38 -9.21 19.19
CA GLY A 415 -23.89 -7.89 18.86
C GLY A 415 -22.82 -6.83 18.52
N CYS A 416 -21.55 -7.21 18.36
CA CYS A 416 -20.56 -6.30 17.84
C CYS A 416 -20.86 -5.95 16.37
N SER A 417 -21.30 -4.73 16.12
CA SER A 417 -21.85 -4.31 14.83
C SER A 417 -20.78 -3.86 13.81
N GLY A 418 -19.55 -3.57 14.25
CA GLY A 418 -18.49 -3.08 13.36
C GLY A 418 -17.11 -3.08 13.98
N PRO A 419 -16.07 -2.77 13.17
CA PRO A 419 -14.67 -2.84 13.60
C PRO A 419 -14.34 -1.92 14.77
N ASN A 420 -15.01 -0.76 14.87
CA ASN A 420 -14.77 0.17 15.97
C ASN A 420 -15.23 -0.37 17.33
N GLN A 421 -16.34 -1.09 17.35
CA GLN A 421 -16.83 -1.78 18.51
C GLN A 421 -15.95 -2.99 18.87
N MET A 422 -15.40 -3.66 17.85
CA MET A 422 -14.46 -4.78 18.01
C MET A 422 -13.20 -4.38 18.81
N LYS A 423 -12.78 -3.10 18.74
CA LYS A 423 -11.70 -2.58 19.59
C LYS A 423 -11.99 -2.72 21.08
N ALA A 424 -13.24 -2.45 21.48
CA ALA A 424 -13.65 -2.55 22.88
C ALA A 424 -13.79 -4.01 23.34
N PHE A 425 -14.26 -4.91 22.45
CA PHE A 425 -14.42 -6.32 22.78
C PHE A 425 -13.09 -7.08 22.84
N LEU A 426 -12.20 -6.87 21.86
CA LEU A 426 -11.04 -7.72 21.62
C LEU A 426 -9.73 -6.95 21.38
N ARG A 427 -9.72 -5.60 21.50
CA ARG A 427 -8.58 -4.73 21.14
C ARG A 427 -8.12 -4.85 19.68
N CYS A 428 -8.85 -5.58 18.84
CA CYS A 428 -8.52 -5.81 17.45
C CYS A 428 -8.38 -4.48 16.68
N GLY A 429 -7.23 -4.25 16.03
CA GLY A 429 -6.92 -2.99 15.36
C GLY A 429 -6.28 -1.91 16.23
N MET A 430 -6.05 -2.16 17.54
CA MET A 430 -5.39 -1.21 18.45
C MET A 430 -3.87 -1.38 18.54
N GLY A 431 -3.33 -2.46 18.05
CA GLY A 431 -1.91 -2.73 18.09
C GLY A 431 -1.09 -1.83 17.13
N PRO A 432 0.25 -1.96 17.10
CA PRO A 432 1.17 -1.05 16.40
C PRO A 432 0.90 -0.93 14.90
N CYS A 433 0.31 -1.93 14.25
CA CYS A 433 -0.05 -1.82 12.82
C CYS A 433 -1.28 -0.94 12.55
N GLN A 434 -2.01 -0.50 13.59
CA GLN A 434 -3.19 0.36 13.49
C GLN A 434 -4.22 -0.16 12.48
N GLY A 435 -4.51 -1.47 12.55
CA GLY A 435 -5.53 -2.13 11.70
C GLY A 435 -5.10 -2.46 10.27
N ARG A 436 -3.88 -2.11 9.82
CA ARG A 436 -3.42 -2.41 8.46
C ARG A 436 -3.50 -3.89 8.12
N PHE A 437 -3.13 -4.77 9.06
CA PHE A 437 -3.16 -6.21 8.85
C PHE A 437 -4.53 -6.85 9.08
N CYS A 438 -5.33 -6.36 10.02
CA CYS A 438 -6.58 -7.03 10.38
C CYS A 438 -7.85 -6.36 9.82
N GLY A 439 -7.78 -5.08 9.45
CA GLY A 439 -8.98 -4.27 9.20
C GLY A 439 -9.93 -4.84 8.15
N LEU A 440 -9.43 -5.26 7.00
CA LEU A 440 -10.27 -5.83 5.95
C LEU A 440 -10.85 -7.17 6.37
N THR A 441 -10.01 -8.08 6.92
CA THR A 441 -10.45 -9.40 7.38
C THR A 441 -11.51 -9.29 8.48
N VAL A 442 -11.30 -8.43 9.47
CA VAL A 442 -12.27 -8.19 10.55
C VAL A 442 -13.59 -7.65 10.01
N THR A 443 -13.55 -6.67 9.10
CA THR A 443 -14.76 -6.15 8.45
C THR A 443 -15.52 -7.25 7.73
N GLU A 444 -14.84 -8.08 6.95
CA GLU A 444 -15.47 -9.17 6.18
C GLU A 444 -16.00 -10.30 7.07
N LEU A 445 -15.36 -10.61 8.18
CA LEU A 445 -15.86 -11.58 9.16
C LEU A 445 -17.13 -11.06 9.84
N ILE A 446 -17.15 -9.80 10.28
CA ILE A 446 -18.35 -9.18 10.84
C ILE A 446 -19.47 -9.14 9.80
N ALA A 447 -19.18 -8.78 8.55
CA ALA A 447 -20.13 -8.75 7.44
C ALA A 447 -20.79 -10.13 7.24
N ARG A 448 -19.98 -11.19 7.23
CA ARG A 448 -20.43 -12.57 7.11
C ARG A 448 -21.38 -12.95 8.26
N GLU A 449 -20.96 -12.75 9.51
CA GLU A 449 -21.76 -13.14 10.69
C GLU A 449 -23.09 -12.37 10.77
N ARG A 450 -23.12 -11.13 10.29
CA ARG A 450 -24.32 -10.28 10.28
C ARG A 450 -25.17 -10.42 9.01
N GLY A 451 -24.69 -11.13 7.98
CA GLY A 451 -25.41 -11.24 6.69
C GLY A 451 -25.52 -9.91 5.94
N VAL A 452 -24.57 -8.98 6.09
CA VAL A 452 -24.58 -7.67 5.43
C VAL A 452 -23.32 -7.49 4.56
N SER A 453 -23.30 -6.44 3.71
CA SER A 453 -22.12 -6.15 2.91
C SER A 453 -20.97 -5.57 3.76
N PRO A 454 -19.70 -5.73 3.36
CA PRO A 454 -18.58 -5.05 3.99
C PRO A 454 -18.72 -3.52 4.01
N ALA A 455 -19.37 -2.94 2.98
CA ALA A 455 -19.69 -1.51 2.93
C ALA A 455 -20.61 -1.09 4.10
N ALA A 456 -21.60 -1.91 4.45
CA ALA A 456 -22.50 -1.62 5.55
C ALA A 456 -21.85 -1.76 6.94
N VAL A 457 -20.83 -2.63 7.06
CA VAL A 457 -20.03 -2.76 8.29
C VAL A 457 -19.07 -1.59 8.47
N GLY A 458 -18.46 -1.13 7.38
CA GLY A 458 -17.46 -0.06 7.38
C GLY A 458 -16.07 -0.51 7.81
N TYR A 459 -15.18 0.46 7.97
CA TYR A 459 -13.79 0.26 8.35
C TYR A 459 -13.48 0.83 9.73
N PHE A 460 -12.26 0.61 10.24
CA PHE A 460 -11.79 1.25 11.47
C PHE A 460 -11.84 2.77 11.34
N ARG A 461 -12.40 3.45 12.32
CA ARG A 461 -12.26 4.89 12.49
C ARG A 461 -10.90 5.18 13.09
N LEU A 462 -9.97 5.48 12.21
CA LEU A 462 -8.57 5.73 12.58
C LEU A 462 -8.41 7.14 13.15
N ARG A 463 -7.38 7.32 13.95
CA ARG A 463 -6.99 8.59 14.55
C ARG A 463 -5.47 8.70 14.51
N PHE A 464 -4.98 9.91 14.59
CA PHE A 464 -3.56 10.16 14.74
C PHE A 464 -3.07 9.82 16.16
N PRO A 465 -1.83 9.34 16.28
CA PRO A 465 -0.88 9.02 15.22
C PRO A 465 -1.25 7.70 14.50
N VAL A 466 -1.06 7.64 13.16
CA VAL A 466 -1.32 6.42 12.37
C VAL A 466 -0.16 5.41 12.40
N THR A 467 0.95 5.76 13.05
CA THR A 467 2.10 4.89 13.33
C THR A 467 2.54 5.09 14.78
N PRO A 468 3.13 4.08 15.43
CA PRO A 468 3.67 4.24 16.78
C PRO A 468 4.72 5.36 16.85
N LEU A 469 4.65 6.16 17.91
CA LEU A 469 5.60 7.21 18.25
C LEU A 469 6.20 6.95 19.61
N ALA A 470 7.47 7.34 19.81
CA ALA A 470 8.03 7.44 21.14
C ALA A 470 7.44 8.66 21.87
N LEU A 471 7.26 8.57 23.19
CA LEU A 471 6.74 9.71 24.00
C LEU A 471 7.59 10.98 23.83
N GLY A 472 8.91 10.83 23.71
CA GLY A 472 9.82 11.96 23.46
C GLY A 472 9.60 12.64 22.10
N GLU A 473 9.20 11.87 21.06
CA GLU A 473 8.82 12.44 19.77
C GLU A 473 7.55 13.30 19.90
N LEU A 474 6.56 12.80 20.64
CA LEU A 474 5.30 13.52 20.85
C LEU A 474 5.54 14.77 21.71
N ALA A 475 6.32 14.67 22.79
CA ALA A 475 6.64 15.78 23.67
C ALA A 475 7.48 16.89 23.01
N ALA A 476 8.20 16.58 21.93
CA ALA A 476 9.00 17.56 21.19
C ALA A 476 8.19 18.38 20.17
N LEU A 477 6.87 18.10 20.00
CA LEU A 477 6.02 18.93 19.16
C LEU A 477 5.86 20.32 19.77
N PRO A 478 5.79 21.37 18.94
CA PRO A 478 5.39 22.69 19.42
C PRO A 478 4.00 22.60 20.08
N SER A 479 3.88 23.03 21.32
CA SER A 479 2.57 23.19 21.98
C SER A 479 2.16 24.66 22.00
N THR A 480 0.87 24.91 21.98
CA THR A 480 0.30 26.23 22.20
C THR A 480 -0.27 26.26 23.61
N GLU A 481 -0.33 27.46 24.22
CA GLU A 481 -0.98 27.64 25.54
C GLU A 481 -2.41 27.09 25.55
N GLU A 482 -3.15 27.25 24.43
CA GLU A 482 -4.51 26.71 24.28
C GLU A 482 -4.53 25.18 24.30
N ALA A 483 -3.56 24.54 23.65
CA ALA A 483 -3.44 23.07 23.67
C ALA A 483 -3.06 22.55 25.06
N GLU A 484 -2.20 23.26 25.78
CA GLU A 484 -1.85 22.94 27.17
C GLU A 484 -3.04 23.13 28.11
N GLN A 485 -3.79 24.25 27.98
CA GLN A 485 -4.99 24.50 28.75
C GLN A 485 -6.13 23.50 28.45
N ALA A 486 -6.24 23.01 27.25
CA ALA A 486 -7.22 21.98 26.87
C ALA A 486 -6.97 20.62 27.57
N VAL A 487 -5.73 20.35 27.97
CA VAL A 487 -5.35 19.08 28.63
C VAL A 487 -5.41 19.24 30.17
N VAL A 488 -4.96 20.37 30.69
CA VAL A 488 -5.02 20.70 32.12
C VAL A 488 -6.32 21.44 32.36
N ARG A 489 -7.35 20.77 32.87
CA ARG A 489 -8.48 21.46 33.48
C ARG A 489 -7.93 22.25 34.68
N THR A 490 -7.64 23.51 34.49
CA THR A 490 -7.45 24.40 35.62
C THR A 490 -8.74 24.36 36.42
N THR A 491 -8.73 23.69 37.56
CA THR A 491 -9.78 23.83 38.58
C THR A 491 -9.81 25.31 38.92
N GLY A 492 -10.82 25.98 38.38
CA GLY A 492 -11.05 27.38 38.70
C GLY A 492 -11.10 27.51 40.20
N THR A 493 -10.22 28.32 40.73
CA THR A 493 -10.32 28.84 42.09
C THR A 493 -11.67 29.54 42.20
N HIS A 494 -12.56 28.96 42.98
CA HIS A 494 -13.77 29.62 43.49
C HIS A 494 -13.43 30.75 44.42
#